data_c64b5a443db0d7d43b5ce94006059846
#
_entry.id   c64b5a443db0d7d43b5ce94006059846
#
_cell.length_a   1.000
_cell.length_b   1.000
_cell.length_c   1.000
_cell.angle_alpha   90.00
_cell.angle_beta   90.00
_cell.angle_gamma   90.00
#
_symmetry.space_group_name_H-M   'P 1'
#
loop_
_entity.id
_entity.type
_entity.pdbx_description
1 polymer ?
#
loop_
_entity_poly.entity_id
_entity_poly.type
_entity_poly.pdbx_seq_one_letter_code
_entity_poly.pdbx_strand_id
1 'polypeptide(L)'
;MEYRKLTILFALLFAALVTRAQDNKLAMADSTAEQLYNAGNWKQLIRFVNQSVADSVDSPTLRFKAGYAYMLTGNYKAAIYQFNRVLLKEPQNVTAYLYAYYCNTYINNNNAAFYNASHLDTATLHSVKLSPFGLTDLVLESGIKLPNNNERDNGFFERTGIGLRLSWRLQLDQSFMFFKQNIFRSGYIDYFNQTGETDRQVEYYAKARYSLTKNISLLGAYHYLHTSYRSNIYQSNLGLLGIKYDTRYIDLQGDINFGKLINKTLKQYDARVDFYPLGNLNLYTISRASVLNLSGTNNFIYSQLAGFKVLNKIWLETAATFGNQDDYLDADGLYVYNAIDPTKFKCGESVFYQLGNHALLNLNYFYEKKTDIYRAVKYNQNSVTLGITWKF
;
A
#
# COMPACT_ATOMS: atom_id res chain seq x y z
N MET A 1 58.88 22.59 -24.67
CA MET A 1 58.60 21.31 -23.90
C MET A 1 58.53 21.54 -22.40
N GLU A 2 59.23 22.49 -21.83
CA GLU A 2 59.24 22.80 -20.38
C GLU A 2 57.96 23.43 -19.85
N TYR A 3 57.34 24.35 -20.60
CA TYR A 3 56.07 24.99 -20.19
C TYR A 3 54.91 24.01 -20.02
N ARG A 4 54.85 22.96 -20.81
CA ARG A 4 53.84 21.88 -20.67
C ARG A 4 54.03 21.06 -19.38
N LYS A 5 55.27 20.83 -18.96
CA LYS A 5 55.56 20.14 -17.68
C LYS A 5 55.21 21.01 -16.48
N LEU A 6 55.43 22.31 -16.59
CA LEU A 6 55.11 23.27 -15.53
C LEU A 6 53.59 23.43 -15.34
N THR A 7 52.82 23.49 -16.43
CA THR A 7 51.35 23.52 -16.38
C THR A 7 50.76 22.25 -15.83
N ILE A 8 51.29 21.09 -16.17
CA ILE A 8 50.86 19.80 -15.58
C ILE A 8 51.16 19.73 -14.09
N LEU A 9 52.34 20.20 -13.66
CA LEU A 9 52.73 20.25 -12.24
C LEU A 9 51.83 21.20 -11.44
N PHE A 10 51.48 22.35 -11.98
CA PHE A 10 50.55 23.31 -11.36
C PHE A 10 49.14 22.75 -11.27
N ALA A 11 48.65 22.05 -12.30
CA ALA A 11 47.35 21.38 -12.29
C ALA A 11 47.28 20.25 -11.26
N LEU A 12 48.36 19.48 -11.11
CA LEU A 12 48.46 18.41 -10.08
C LEU A 12 48.55 19.00 -8.67
N LEU A 13 49.30 20.06 -8.46
CA LEU A 13 49.35 20.76 -7.16
C LEU A 13 48.01 21.41 -6.79
N PHE A 14 47.33 22.03 -7.74
CA PHE A 14 46.00 22.60 -7.54
C PHE A 14 44.99 21.50 -7.22
N ALA A 15 45.00 20.38 -7.95
CA ALA A 15 44.16 19.22 -7.67
C ALA A 15 44.44 18.65 -6.27
N ALA A 16 45.70 18.54 -5.82
CA ALA A 16 46.08 18.08 -4.49
C ALA A 16 45.64 19.05 -3.37
N LEU A 17 45.66 20.36 -3.61
CA LEU A 17 45.15 21.36 -2.66
C LEU A 17 43.62 21.33 -2.52
N VAL A 18 42.92 21.15 -3.64
CA VAL A 18 41.46 21.02 -3.65
C VAL A 18 41.02 19.75 -2.93
N THR A 19 41.68 18.61 -3.16
CA THR A 19 41.37 17.34 -2.43
C THR A 19 41.62 17.48 -0.92
N ARG A 20 42.74 18.05 -0.49
CA ARG A 20 42.99 18.30 0.95
C ARG A 20 42.00 19.26 1.61
N ALA A 21 41.54 20.28 0.89
CA ALA A 21 40.53 21.19 1.41
C ALA A 21 39.16 20.50 1.58
N GLN A 22 38.84 19.56 0.69
CA GLN A 22 37.61 18.78 0.75
C GLN A 22 37.65 17.74 1.88
N ASP A 23 38.80 17.06 2.07
CA ASP A 23 39.02 16.11 3.18
C ASP A 23 38.89 16.80 4.57
N ASN A 24 39.45 18.01 4.73
CA ASN A 24 39.32 18.80 5.94
C ASN A 24 37.86 19.21 6.22
N LYS A 25 37.10 19.63 5.19
CA LYS A 25 35.69 19.97 5.34
C LYS A 25 34.86 18.74 5.75
N LEU A 26 35.16 17.58 5.17
CA LEU A 26 34.47 16.32 5.52
C LEU A 26 34.78 15.92 6.97
N ALA A 27 36.04 15.96 7.41
CA ALA A 27 36.43 15.63 8.77
C ALA A 27 35.77 16.54 9.82
N MET A 28 35.68 17.85 9.53
CA MET A 28 34.98 18.82 10.38
C MET A 28 33.46 18.53 10.44
N ALA A 29 32.85 18.20 9.27
CA ALA A 29 31.44 17.87 9.22
C ALA A 29 31.11 16.57 9.98
N ASP A 30 31.94 15.53 9.83
CA ASP A 30 31.78 14.26 10.55
C ASP A 30 31.94 14.46 12.07
N SER A 31 32.90 15.29 12.54
CA SER A 31 33.09 15.62 13.94
C SER A 31 31.89 16.39 14.52
N THR A 32 31.37 17.39 13.81
CA THR A 32 30.18 18.14 14.22
C THR A 32 28.95 17.25 14.28
N ALA A 33 28.76 16.42 13.26
CA ALA A 33 27.66 15.46 13.21
C ALA A 33 27.75 14.45 14.36
N GLU A 34 28.97 13.99 14.73
CA GLU A 34 29.19 13.10 15.87
C GLU A 34 28.79 13.75 17.19
N GLN A 35 29.19 15.01 17.43
CA GLN A 35 28.80 15.77 18.63
C GLN A 35 27.29 15.91 18.75
N LEU A 36 26.59 16.26 17.65
CA LEU A 36 25.13 16.38 17.62
C LEU A 36 24.43 15.03 17.83
N TYR A 37 24.99 13.96 17.27
CA TYR A 37 24.50 12.60 17.43
C TYR A 37 24.62 12.13 18.89
N ASN A 38 25.79 12.28 19.50
CA ASN A 38 26.04 11.88 20.86
C ASN A 38 25.25 12.73 21.89
N ALA A 39 24.96 13.99 21.55
CA ALA A 39 24.09 14.86 22.34
C ALA A 39 22.59 14.57 22.17
N GLY A 40 22.18 13.67 21.25
CA GLY A 40 20.78 13.39 20.93
C GLY A 40 20.03 14.55 20.26
N ASN A 41 20.75 15.51 19.67
CA ASN A 41 20.18 16.71 19.06
C ASN A 41 19.68 16.43 17.64
N TRP A 42 18.72 15.50 17.50
CA TRP A 42 18.27 14.93 16.22
C TRP A 42 17.83 15.97 15.19
N LYS A 43 17.05 16.98 15.60
CA LYS A 43 16.57 18.04 14.69
C LYS A 43 17.71 18.91 14.17
N GLN A 44 18.72 19.19 15.00
CA GLN A 44 19.88 19.98 14.60
C GLN A 44 20.78 19.14 13.70
N LEU A 45 21.00 17.86 14.02
CA LEU A 45 21.74 16.92 13.18
C LEU A 45 21.16 16.81 11.79
N ILE A 46 19.83 16.64 11.66
CA ILE A 46 19.14 16.60 10.37
C ILE A 46 19.41 17.86 9.55
N ARG A 47 19.25 19.05 10.16
CA ARG A 47 19.50 20.32 9.47
C ARG A 47 20.96 20.46 9.04
N PHE A 48 21.88 20.15 9.94
CA PHE A 48 23.31 20.21 9.68
C PHE A 48 23.73 19.30 8.53
N VAL A 49 23.31 18.03 8.54
CA VAL A 49 23.66 17.09 7.45
C VAL A 49 23.02 17.49 6.14
N ASN A 50 21.76 17.94 6.13
CA ASN A 50 21.12 18.41 4.90
C ASN A 50 21.86 19.62 4.30
N GLN A 51 22.34 20.56 5.14
CA GLN A 51 23.16 21.70 4.69
C GLN A 51 24.51 21.22 4.18
N SER A 52 25.21 20.36 4.93
CA SER A 52 26.51 19.80 4.49
C SER A 52 26.43 19.15 3.12
N VAL A 53 25.35 18.37 2.89
CA VAL A 53 25.11 17.73 1.59
C VAL A 53 24.83 18.77 0.48
N ALA A 54 24.07 19.82 0.77
CA ALA A 54 23.85 20.91 -0.18
C ALA A 54 25.17 21.64 -0.53
N ASP A 55 26.09 21.73 0.44
CA ASP A 55 27.44 22.30 0.28
C ASP A 55 28.44 21.29 -0.32
N SER A 56 27.94 20.18 -0.89
CA SER A 56 28.72 19.10 -1.55
C SER A 56 29.61 18.28 -0.59
N VAL A 57 29.34 18.32 0.73
CA VAL A 57 29.98 17.47 1.73
C VAL A 57 29.06 16.28 2.02
N ASP A 58 29.30 15.16 1.32
CA ASP A 58 28.43 13.96 1.36
C ASP A 58 29.24 12.70 1.63
N SER A 59 29.04 12.09 2.81
CA SER A 59 29.64 10.81 3.19
C SER A 59 28.58 9.79 3.66
N PRO A 60 28.91 8.48 3.58
CA PRO A 60 28.06 7.44 4.17
C PRO A 60 27.79 7.67 5.66
N THR A 61 28.79 8.11 6.41
CA THR A 61 28.69 8.38 7.84
C THR A 61 27.67 9.49 8.15
N LEU A 62 27.73 10.63 7.44
CA LEU A 62 26.77 11.71 7.57
C LEU A 62 25.36 11.25 7.21
N ARG A 63 25.23 10.52 6.10
CA ARG A 63 23.94 9.98 5.65
C ARG A 63 23.36 9.00 6.66
N PHE A 64 24.18 8.10 7.23
CA PHE A 64 23.75 7.14 8.24
C PHE A 64 23.21 7.86 9.50
N LYS A 65 23.97 8.83 10.04
CA LYS A 65 23.55 9.61 11.22
C LYS A 65 22.27 10.39 10.95
N ALA A 66 22.11 11.00 9.77
CA ALA A 66 20.85 11.64 9.38
C ALA A 66 19.70 10.64 9.26
N GLY A 67 19.93 9.46 8.68
CA GLY A 67 18.94 8.39 8.59
C GLY A 67 18.45 7.96 9.96
N TYR A 68 19.37 7.75 10.90
CA TYR A 68 19.03 7.40 12.28
C TYR A 68 18.24 8.52 12.98
N ALA A 69 18.66 9.77 12.83
CA ALA A 69 17.94 10.92 13.38
C ALA A 69 16.53 11.08 12.81
N TYR A 70 16.34 10.86 11.49
CA TYR A 70 15.02 10.84 10.86
C TYR A 70 14.15 9.71 11.41
N MET A 71 14.71 8.51 11.62
CA MET A 71 14.00 7.39 12.22
C MET A 71 13.51 7.71 13.63
N LEU A 72 14.38 8.25 14.51
CA LEU A 72 14.01 8.62 15.87
C LEU A 72 13.00 9.76 15.95
N THR A 73 12.97 10.65 14.94
CA THR A 73 11.97 11.72 14.85
C THR A 73 10.69 11.27 14.12
N GLY A 74 10.59 9.99 13.75
CA GLY A 74 9.40 9.39 13.16
C GLY A 74 9.22 9.66 11.66
N ASN A 75 10.20 10.25 10.97
CA ASN A 75 10.16 10.42 9.52
C ASN A 75 10.81 9.22 8.80
N TYR A 76 10.11 8.09 8.80
CA TYR A 76 10.64 6.82 8.30
C TYR A 76 10.97 6.85 6.80
N LYS A 77 10.17 7.52 5.99
CA LYS A 77 10.43 7.65 4.54
C LYS A 77 11.73 8.42 4.26
N ALA A 78 12.00 9.51 5.00
CA ALA A 78 13.27 10.23 4.88
C ALA A 78 14.44 9.39 5.42
N ALA A 79 14.25 8.63 6.50
CA ALA A 79 15.25 7.71 7.01
C ALA A 79 15.64 6.65 5.97
N ILE A 80 14.66 5.98 5.34
CA ILE A 80 14.86 5.02 4.25
C ILE A 80 15.66 5.64 3.12
N TYR A 81 15.32 6.87 2.71
CA TYR A 81 16.07 7.57 1.68
C TYR A 81 17.55 7.74 2.07
N GLN A 82 17.86 8.13 3.30
CA GLN A 82 19.24 8.30 3.75
C GLN A 82 20.00 6.97 3.81
N PHE A 83 19.40 5.90 4.38
CA PHE A 83 20.01 4.58 4.38
C PHE A 83 20.24 4.04 2.97
N ASN A 84 19.31 4.28 2.04
CA ASN A 84 19.50 3.95 0.64
C ASN A 84 20.69 4.69 0.00
N ARG A 85 20.97 5.94 0.42
CA ARG A 85 22.15 6.69 -0.03
C ARG A 85 23.46 6.11 0.55
N VAL A 86 23.43 5.60 1.80
CA VAL A 86 24.57 4.83 2.35
C VAL A 86 24.83 3.60 1.49
N LEU A 87 23.79 2.80 1.22
CA LEU A 87 23.89 1.55 0.46
C LEU A 87 24.33 1.70 -1.00
N LEU A 88 24.23 2.89 -1.58
CA LEU A 88 24.81 3.19 -2.90
C LEU A 88 26.34 3.23 -2.87
N LYS A 89 26.93 3.67 -1.75
CA LYS A 89 28.40 3.77 -1.58
C LYS A 89 28.98 2.55 -0.85
N GLU A 90 28.19 1.97 0.03
CA GLU A 90 28.55 0.82 0.86
C GLU A 90 27.50 -0.31 0.72
N PRO A 91 27.49 -1.06 -0.39
CA PRO A 91 26.47 -2.07 -0.67
C PRO A 91 26.41 -3.23 0.33
N GLN A 92 27.44 -3.39 1.18
CA GLN A 92 27.53 -4.45 2.20
C GLN A 92 27.23 -3.95 3.61
N ASN A 93 26.73 -2.72 3.79
CA ASN A 93 26.47 -2.15 5.10
C ASN A 93 25.23 -2.78 5.73
N VAL A 94 25.43 -3.84 6.53
CA VAL A 94 24.36 -4.62 7.20
C VAL A 94 23.52 -3.73 8.11
N THR A 95 24.14 -2.76 8.82
CA THR A 95 23.44 -1.86 9.73
C THR A 95 22.47 -0.94 8.98
N ALA A 96 22.87 -0.43 7.81
CA ALA A 96 21.97 0.40 6.97
C ALA A 96 20.78 -0.42 6.45
N TYR A 97 20.98 -1.70 6.07
CA TYR A 97 19.90 -2.61 5.71
C TYR A 97 18.96 -2.87 6.89
N LEU A 98 19.50 -3.10 8.09
CA LEU A 98 18.69 -3.36 9.29
C LEU A 98 17.78 -2.18 9.63
N TYR A 99 18.32 -0.96 9.62
CA TYR A 99 17.50 0.23 9.89
C TYR A 99 16.51 0.54 8.76
N ALA A 100 16.88 0.28 7.50
CA ALA A 100 15.96 0.37 6.38
C ALA A 100 14.82 -0.66 6.50
N TYR A 101 15.11 -1.89 6.98
CA TYR A 101 14.11 -2.90 7.32
C TYR A 101 13.12 -2.36 8.36
N TYR A 102 13.59 -1.87 9.51
CA TYR A 102 12.70 -1.34 10.56
C TYR A 102 11.84 -0.17 10.06
N CYS A 103 12.43 0.79 9.35
CA CYS A 103 11.68 1.93 8.83
C CYS A 103 10.58 1.50 7.84
N ASN A 104 10.86 0.52 6.97
CA ASN A 104 9.86 -0.03 6.05
C ASN A 104 8.74 -0.78 6.80
N THR A 105 9.07 -1.50 7.87
CA THR A 105 8.08 -2.17 8.73
C THR A 105 7.16 -1.15 9.41
N TYR A 106 7.69 -0.03 9.91
CA TYR A 106 6.90 1.02 10.56
C TYR A 106 5.92 1.74 9.62
N ILE A 107 6.13 1.69 8.31
CA ILE A 107 5.20 2.23 7.31
C ILE A 107 4.39 1.14 6.57
N ASN A 108 4.39 -0.09 7.08
CA ASN A 108 3.72 -1.26 6.49
C ASN A 108 4.17 -1.59 5.04
N ASN A 109 5.38 -1.19 4.64
CA ASN A 109 5.97 -1.56 3.35
C ASN A 109 6.76 -2.88 3.46
N ASN A 110 6.02 -3.98 3.65
CA ASN A 110 6.60 -5.31 3.88
C ASN A 110 7.49 -5.77 2.72
N ASN A 111 7.17 -5.41 1.47
CA ASN A 111 7.98 -5.79 0.32
C ASN A 111 9.41 -5.25 0.43
N ALA A 112 9.55 -3.94 0.64
CA ALA A 112 10.86 -3.31 0.81
C ALA A 112 11.53 -3.73 2.13
N ALA A 113 10.76 -3.96 3.20
CA ALA A 113 11.29 -4.48 4.46
C ALA A 113 11.99 -5.82 4.25
N PHE A 114 11.32 -6.80 3.66
CA PHE A 114 11.90 -8.12 3.45
C PHE A 114 13.00 -8.13 2.38
N TYR A 115 12.92 -7.27 1.37
CA TYR A 115 14.06 -7.05 0.48
C TYR A 115 15.30 -6.62 1.25
N ASN A 116 15.19 -5.65 2.17
CA ASN A 116 16.33 -5.22 3.00
C ASN A 116 16.79 -6.35 3.94
N ALA A 117 15.87 -7.12 4.52
CA ALA A 117 16.18 -8.27 5.36
C ALA A 117 17.01 -9.35 4.62
N SER A 118 16.83 -9.50 3.30
CA SER A 118 17.61 -10.45 2.50
C SER A 118 19.12 -10.17 2.43
N HIS A 119 19.55 -8.98 2.86
CA HIS A 119 20.96 -8.56 2.88
C HIS A 119 21.55 -8.55 4.29
N LEU A 120 20.80 -9.01 5.30
CA LEU A 120 21.27 -9.15 6.67
C LEU A 120 22.06 -10.46 6.83
N ASP A 121 23.05 -10.43 7.69
CA ASP A 121 23.78 -11.65 8.07
C ASP A 121 22.92 -12.56 8.96
N THR A 122 23.33 -13.82 9.07
CA THR A 122 22.60 -14.85 9.82
C THR A 122 22.42 -14.51 11.29
N ALA A 123 23.41 -13.88 11.93
CA ALA A 123 23.34 -13.51 13.34
C ALA A 123 22.29 -12.41 13.55
N THR A 124 22.27 -11.39 12.69
CA THR A 124 21.27 -10.33 12.71
C THR A 124 19.86 -10.87 12.43
N LEU A 125 19.68 -11.74 11.43
CA LEU A 125 18.40 -12.38 11.13
C LEU A 125 17.86 -13.19 12.32
N HIS A 126 18.73 -13.93 13.00
CA HIS A 126 18.36 -14.68 14.20
C HIS A 126 17.96 -13.76 15.35
N SER A 127 18.68 -12.64 15.56
CA SER A 127 18.37 -11.67 16.62
C SER A 127 17.00 -11.00 16.45
N VAL A 128 16.59 -10.72 15.19
CA VAL A 128 15.28 -10.15 14.86
C VAL A 128 14.22 -11.21 14.56
N LYS A 129 14.52 -12.49 14.73
CA LYS A 129 13.63 -13.65 14.54
C LYS A 129 12.99 -13.69 13.14
N LEU A 130 13.75 -13.38 12.11
CA LEU A 130 13.30 -13.42 10.74
C LEU A 130 13.78 -14.65 10.00
N SER A 131 12.91 -15.20 9.16
CA SER A 131 13.22 -16.30 8.23
C SER A 131 12.70 -15.98 6.83
N PRO A 132 13.26 -16.58 5.77
CA PRO A 132 12.81 -16.32 4.40
C PRO A 132 11.37 -16.80 4.13
N PHE A 133 10.91 -17.80 4.87
CA PHE A 133 9.55 -18.35 4.77
C PHE A 133 8.80 -18.17 6.08
N GLY A 134 7.51 -17.80 6.01
CA GLY A 134 6.66 -17.68 7.19
C GLY A 134 5.30 -17.10 6.91
N LEU A 135 4.43 -17.22 7.91
CA LEU A 135 3.17 -16.49 7.97
C LEU A 135 3.45 -15.01 8.24
N THR A 136 2.73 -14.13 7.57
CA THR A 136 2.79 -12.68 7.82
C THR A 136 1.57 -12.21 8.58
N ASP A 137 0.40 -12.69 8.19
CA ASP A 137 -0.86 -12.29 8.82
C ASP A 137 -1.99 -13.31 8.57
N LEU A 138 -3.00 -13.24 9.44
CA LEU A 138 -4.32 -13.85 9.28
C LEU A 138 -5.36 -12.74 9.35
N VAL A 139 -6.33 -12.75 8.44
CA VAL A 139 -7.39 -11.75 8.33
C VAL A 139 -8.74 -12.41 8.45
N LEU A 140 -9.62 -11.83 9.26
CA LEU A 140 -11.04 -12.17 9.32
C LEU A 140 -11.85 -10.88 9.20
N GLU A 141 -12.83 -10.87 8.32
CA GLU A 141 -13.75 -9.77 8.11
C GLU A 141 -15.18 -10.31 8.05
N SER A 142 -16.10 -9.61 8.70
CA SER A 142 -17.54 -9.85 8.59
C SER A 142 -18.27 -8.53 8.41
N GLY A 143 -19.23 -8.48 7.52
CA GLY A 143 -19.94 -7.25 7.23
C GLY A 143 -21.39 -7.44 6.82
N ILE A 144 -22.16 -6.37 7.02
CA ILE A 144 -23.56 -6.26 6.66
C ILE A 144 -23.76 -5.07 5.72
N LYS A 145 -24.58 -5.26 4.71
CA LYS A 145 -25.08 -4.22 3.79
C LYS A 145 -26.55 -3.98 4.06
N LEU A 146 -26.92 -2.74 4.29
CA LEU A 146 -28.24 -2.30 4.72
C LEU A 146 -28.82 -1.34 3.66
N PRO A 147 -29.47 -1.86 2.60
CA PRO A 147 -30.13 -1.04 1.60
C PRO A 147 -31.44 -0.43 2.15
N ASN A 148 -31.74 0.80 1.76
CA ASN A 148 -33.06 1.39 2.05
C ASN A 148 -34.07 1.18 0.91
N ASN A 149 -33.98 0.04 0.25
CA ASN A 149 -34.86 -0.40 -0.84
C ASN A 149 -35.60 -1.67 -0.40
N ASN A 150 -36.92 -1.62 -0.34
CA ASN A 150 -37.75 -2.76 0.09
C ASN A 150 -37.62 -4.02 -0.78
N GLU A 151 -37.02 -3.88 -1.97
CA GLU A 151 -36.75 -5.01 -2.87
C GLU A 151 -35.36 -5.62 -2.69
N ARG A 152 -34.60 -5.10 -1.76
CA ARG A 152 -33.26 -5.59 -1.41
C ARG A 152 -33.23 -5.86 0.09
N ASP A 153 -33.06 -7.13 0.43
CA ASP A 153 -32.82 -7.52 1.83
C ASP A 153 -31.39 -7.15 2.26
N ASN A 154 -31.11 -7.30 3.55
CA ASN A 154 -29.76 -7.10 4.04
C ASN A 154 -28.81 -8.13 3.40
N GLY A 155 -27.65 -7.64 2.98
CA GLY A 155 -26.57 -8.47 2.46
C GLY A 155 -25.56 -8.78 3.55
N PHE A 156 -25.03 -10.01 3.59
CA PHE A 156 -23.99 -10.41 4.52
C PHE A 156 -22.79 -10.92 3.76
N PHE A 157 -21.59 -10.60 4.23
CA PHE A 157 -20.36 -11.20 3.74
C PHE A 157 -19.39 -11.53 4.86
N GLU A 158 -18.60 -12.56 4.60
CA GLU A 158 -17.51 -12.99 5.46
C GLU A 158 -16.29 -13.27 4.60
N ARG A 159 -15.12 -12.81 5.04
CA ARG A 159 -13.85 -13.06 4.40
C ARG A 159 -12.84 -13.60 5.40
N THR A 160 -12.12 -14.62 5.01
CA THR A 160 -10.94 -15.10 5.71
C THR A 160 -9.74 -15.03 4.78
N GLY A 161 -8.60 -14.58 5.29
CA GLY A 161 -7.40 -14.40 4.50
C GLY A 161 -6.13 -14.80 5.25
N ILE A 162 -5.10 -15.11 4.47
CA ILE A 162 -3.78 -15.50 4.96
C ILE A 162 -2.70 -14.83 4.12
N GLY A 163 -1.74 -14.21 4.80
CA GLY A 163 -0.53 -13.69 4.21
C GLY A 163 0.66 -14.62 4.43
N LEU A 164 1.44 -14.84 3.39
CA LEU A 164 2.62 -15.71 3.38
C LEU A 164 3.83 -14.95 2.83
N ARG A 165 4.96 -15.08 3.48
CA ARG A 165 6.26 -14.78 2.90
C ARG A 165 6.84 -16.08 2.37
N LEU A 166 6.91 -16.23 1.04
CA LEU A 166 7.44 -17.43 0.37
C LEU A 166 8.96 -17.34 0.19
N SER A 167 9.50 -16.12 0.12
CA SER A 167 10.94 -15.83 0.14
C SER A 167 11.14 -14.37 0.56
N TRP A 168 12.40 -13.95 0.71
CA TRP A 168 12.73 -12.56 0.99
C TRP A 168 12.16 -11.56 -0.02
N ARG A 169 11.86 -11.99 -1.23
CA ARG A 169 11.36 -11.13 -2.31
C ARG A 169 9.92 -11.41 -2.73
N LEU A 170 9.37 -12.57 -2.34
CA LEU A 170 8.05 -13.01 -2.78
C LEU A 170 7.11 -13.16 -1.60
N GLN A 171 6.01 -12.43 -1.65
CA GLN A 171 4.88 -12.53 -0.72
C GLN A 171 3.63 -12.95 -1.49
N LEU A 172 2.77 -13.69 -0.82
CA LEU A 172 1.49 -14.18 -1.35
C LEU A 172 0.40 -13.94 -0.32
N ASP A 173 -0.61 -13.16 -0.68
CA ASP A 173 -1.84 -12.99 0.11
C ASP A 173 -2.94 -13.81 -0.56
N GLN A 174 -3.72 -14.53 0.21
CA GLN A 174 -4.86 -15.31 -0.28
C GLN A 174 -6.07 -15.06 0.59
N SER A 175 -7.27 -15.09 0.01
CA SER A 175 -8.51 -15.01 0.78
C SER A 175 -9.64 -15.75 0.10
N PHE A 176 -10.58 -16.19 0.95
CA PHE A 176 -11.89 -16.69 0.55
C PHE A 176 -12.96 -15.74 1.10
N MET A 177 -13.98 -15.45 0.27
CA MET A 177 -15.12 -14.65 0.67
C MET A 177 -16.41 -15.37 0.31
N PHE A 178 -17.38 -15.23 1.20
CA PHE A 178 -18.76 -15.64 1.00
C PHE A 178 -19.66 -14.41 1.13
N PHE A 179 -20.61 -14.27 0.18
CA PHE A 179 -21.64 -13.23 0.20
C PHE A 179 -23.02 -13.83 -0.04
N LYS A 180 -24.03 -13.25 0.61
CA LYS A 180 -25.44 -13.60 0.42
C LYS A 180 -26.34 -12.39 0.58
N GLN A 181 -27.31 -12.23 -0.34
CA GLN A 181 -28.38 -11.22 -0.28
C GLN A 181 -29.65 -11.75 -0.93
N ASN A 182 -30.81 -11.52 -0.32
CA ASN A 182 -32.10 -11.81 -0.97
C ASN A 182 -32.57 -10.57 -1.73
N ILE A 183 -33.18 -10.81 -2.89
CA ILE A 183 -33.66 -9.79 -3.82
C ILE A 183 -35.11 -10.10 -4.13
N PHE A 184 -36.00 -9.15 -3.85
CA PHE A 184 -37.43 -9.25 -4.13
C PHE A 184 -37.74 -8.49 -5.40
N ARG A 185 -38.64 -8.99 -6.21
CA ARG A 185 -39.21 -8.27 -7.35
C ARG A 185 -40.70 -8.02 -7.11
N SER A 186 -41.07 -6.78 -6.94
CA SER A 186 -42.45 -6.39 -6.91
C SER A 186 -42.92 -6.01 -8.32
N GLY A 187 -43.24 -6.99 -9.14
CA GLY A 187 -43.70 -6.73 -10.51
C GLY A 187 -44.62 -7.82 -11.07
N TYR A 188 -44.64 -8.97 -10.45
CA TYR A 188 -45.65 -10.00 -10.62
C TYR A 188 -46.31 -10.20 -9.28
N ILE A 189 -47.48 -9.62 -9.11
CA ILE A 189 -48.35 -9.85 -7.97
C ILE A 189 -48.90 -11.26 -8.10
N ASP A 190 -48.11 -12.23 -7.66
CA ASP A 190 -48.68 -13.45 -7.14
C ASP A 190 -48.99 -13.11 -5.64
N TYR A 191 -50.25 -12.87 -5.36
CA TYR A 191 -50.76 -12.50 -4.04
C TYR A 191 -50.42 -13.48 -2.92
N PHE A 192 -49.76 -14.61 -3.23
CA PHE A 192 -49.51 -15.72 -2.31
C PHE A 192 -48.05 -16.12 -2.15
N ASN A 193 -47.10 -15.66 -2.97
CA ASN A 193 -45.69 -15.98 -2.80
C ASN A 193 -44.79 -14.82 -3.22
N GLN A 194 -44.26 -14.07 -2.26
CA GLN A 194 -43.06 -13.25 -2.46
C GLN A 194 -41.87 -14.22 -2.65
N THR A 195 -41.67 -14.72 -3.85
CA THR A 195 -40.47 -15.51 -4.17
C THR A 195 -39.27 -14.59 -4.24
N GLY A 196 -38.61 -14.38 -3.11
CA GLY A 196 -37.31 -13.74 -3.05
C GLY A 196 -36.28 -14.62 -3.75
N GLU A 197 -35.48 -14.03 -4.61
CA GLU A 197 -34.34 -14.70 -5.24
C GLU A 197 -33.08 -14.40 -4.43
N THR A 198 -32.29 -15.43 -4.16
CA THR A 198 -31.05 -15.26 -3.38
C THR A 198 -29.87 -15.08 -4.34
N ASP A 199 -29.13 -13.99 -4.17
CA ASP A 199 -27.79 -13.82 -4.73
C ASP A 199 -26.77 -14.41 -3.74
N ARG A 200 -25.99 -15.39 -4.22
CA ARG A 200 -24.90 -16.02 -3.46
C ARG A 200 -23.63 -15.95 -4.26
N GLN A 201 -22.56 -15.57 -3.58
CA GLN A 201 -21.24 -15.48 -4.20
C GLN A 201 -20.19 -16.12 -3.31
N VAL A 202 -19.30 -16.88 -3.93
CA VAL A 202 -18.10 -17.41 -3.31
C VAL A 202 -16.92 -16.92 -4.13
N GLU A 203 -15.93 -16.37 -3.47
CA GLU A 203 -14.74 -15.81 -4.11
C GLU A 203 -13.47 -16.45 -3.57
N TYR A 204 -12.50 -16.62 -4.46
CA TYR A 204 -11.12 -16.90 -4.12
C TYR A 204 -10.23 -15.83 -4.74
N TYR A 205 -9.41 -15.20 -3.91
CA TYR A 205 -8.46 -14.18 -4.33
C TYR A 205 -7.04 -14.58 -3.93
N ALA A 206 -6.08 -14.38 -4.83
CA ALA A 206 -4.67 -14.54 -4.57
C ALA A 206 -3.89 -13.37 -5.17
N LYS A 207 -2.99 -12.74 -4.39
CA LYS A 207 -2.10 -11.67 -4.83
C LYS A 207 -0.66 -11.99 -4.48
N ALA A 208 0.20 -12.02 -5.49
CA ALA A 208 1.64 -12.13 -5.34
C ALA A 208 2.29 -10.74 -5.48
N ARG A 209 3.27 -10.47 -4.63
CA ARG A 209 4.11 -9.27 -4.67
C ARG A 209 5.57 -9.69 -4.71
N TYR A 210 6.29 -9.28 -5.76
CA TYR A 210 7.69 -9.59 -5.93
C TYR A 210 8.54 -8.32 -5.90
N SER A 211 9.47 -8.23 -4.94
CA SER A 211 10.42 -7.12 -4.84
C SER A 211 11.55 -7.29 -5.86
N LEU A 212 11.46 -6.52 -6.96
CA LEU A 212 12.51 -6.50 -7.96
C LEU A 212 13.77 -5.81 -7.42
N THR A 213 13.57 -4.67 -6.76
CA THR A 213 14.59 -3.90 -6.05
C THR A 213 14.03 -3.42 -4.71
N LYS A 214 14.85 -2.70 -3.92
CA LYS A 214 14.39 -2.07 -2.68
C LYS A 214 13.27 -1.02 -2.88
N ASN A 215 13.09 -0.51 -4.09
CA ASN A 215 12.13 0.55 -4.42
C ASN A 215 11.09 0.14 -5.47
N ILE A 216 11.27 -1.01 -6.13
CA ILE A 216 10.39 -1.45 -7.21
C ILE A 216 9.82 -2.83 -6.86
N SER A 217 8.50 -2.94 -6.90
CA SER A 217 7.78 -4.18 -6.71
C SER A 217 6.85 -4.44 -7.89
N LEU A 218 6.80 -5.71 -8.31
CA LEU A 218 5.82 -6.22 -9.27
C LEU A 218 4.65 -6.81 -8.51
N LEU A 219 3.45 -6.62 -9.03
CA LEU A 219 2.21 -7.15 -8.49
C LEU A 219 1.54 -8.05 -9.54
N GLY A 220 1.02 -9.18 -9.08
CA GLY A 220 0.15 -10.03 -9.88
C GLY A 220 -0.97 -10.55 -9.00
N ALA A 221 -2.21 -10.52 -9.48
CA ALA A 221 -3.32 -11.08 -8.73
C ALA A 221 -4.24 -11.90 -9.64
N TYR A 222 -4.94 -12.83 -9.02
CA TYR A 222 -6.00 -13.62 -9.62
C TYR A 222 -7.21 -13.62 -8.70
N HIS A 223 -8.39 -13.40 -9.28
CA HIS A 223 -9.66 -13.41 -8.56
C HIS A 223 -10.66 -14.28 -9.30
N TYR A 224 -11.13 -15.33 -8.63
CA TYR A 224 -12.20 -16.20 -9.08
C TYR A 224 -13.47 -15.89 -8.32
N LEU A 225 -14.59 -15.70 -9.04
CA LEU A 225 -15.91 -15.49 -8.46
C LEU A 225 -16.87 -16.56 -9.02
N HIS A 226 -17.59 -17.21 -8.12
CA HIS A 226 -18.70 -18.09 -8.41
C HIS A 226 -19.97 -17.44 -7.86
N THR A 227 -20.81 -16.92 -8.76
CA THR A 227 -22.05 -16.24 -8.41
C THR A 227 -23.25 -17.09 -8.84
N SER A 228 -24.16 -17.36 -7.92
CA SER A 228 -25.43 -18.03 -8.16
C SER A 228 -26.56 -17.05 -7.93
N TYR A 229 -27.29 -16.73 -8.97
CA TYR A 229 -28.45 -15.83 -8.93
C TYR A 229 -29.56 -16.38 -9.81
N ARG A 230 -30.74 -16.56 -9.24
CA ARG A 230 -31.85 -17.32 -9.87
C ARG A 230 -31.40 -18.76 -10.15
N SER A 231 -31.76 -19.29 -11.28
CA SER A 231 -31.29 -20.62 -11.74
C SER A 231 -29.96 -20.55 -12.51
N ASN A 232 -29.31 -19.37 -12.57
CA ASN A 232 -28.09 -19.16 -13.33
C ASN A 232 -26.86 -19.19 -12.43
N ILE A 233 -25.82 -19.80 -12.95
CA ILE A 233 -24.48 -19.80 -12.34
C ILE A 233 -23.54 -19.03 -13.26
N TYR A 234 -22.83 -18.08 -12.68
CA TYR A 234 -21.82 -17.30 -13.38
C TYR A 234 -20.44 -17.57 -12.77
N GLN A 235 -19.47 -17.86 -13.62
CA GLN A 235 -18.07 -18.02 -13.22
C GLN A 235 -17.27 -16.90 -13.84
N SER A 236 -16.57 -16.16 -13.01
CA SER A 236 -15.76 -15.03 -13.43
C SER A 236 -14.30 -15.25 -13.05
N ASN A 237 -13.40 -14.90 -13.98
CA ASN A 237 -11.97 -15.02 -13.79
C ASN A 237 -11.33 -13.70 -14.15
N LEU A 238 -10.64 -13.09 -13.18
CA LEU A 238 -10.01 -11.79 -13.30
C LEU A 238 -8.52 -11.91 -12.96
N GLY A 239 -7.70 -11.22 -13.71
CA GLY A 239 -6.27 -11.10 -13.48
C GLY A 239 -5.86 -9.65 -13.31
N LEU A 240 -4.79 -9.42 -12.55
CA LEU A 240 -4.14 -8.12 -12.38
C LEU A 240 -2.65 -8.27 -12.60
N LEU A 241 -2.06 -7.30 -13.29
CA LEU A 241 -0.61 -7.09 -13.35
C LEU A 241 -0.32 -5.62 -13.03
N GLY A 242 0.67 -5.37 -12.18
CA GLY A 242 1.00 -4.02 -11.76
C GLY A 242 2.47 -3.85 -11.39
N ILE A 243 2.85 -2.59 -11.30
CA ILE A 243 4.17 -2.17 -10.84
C ILE A 243 4.02 -1.04 -9.83
N LYS A 244 4.77 -1.13 -8.72
CA LYS A 244 4.85 -0.09 -7.70
C LYS A 244 6.28 0.44 -7.59
N TYR A 245 6.41 1.76 -7.48
CA TYR A 245 7.67 2.46 -7.26
C TYR A 245 7.60 3.34 -6.02
N ASP A 246 8.42 3.02 -5.03
CA ASP A 246 8.50 3.71 -3.74
C ASP A 246 9.56 4.83 -3.79
N THR A 247 9.16 6.07 -3.46
CA THR A 247 10.07 7.21 -3.35
C THR A 247 10.13 7.76 -1.92
N ARG A 248 10.77 8.93 -1.75
CA ARG A 248 10.96 9.51 -0.42
C ARG A 248 9.65 9.89 0.30
N TYR A 249 8.65 10.44 -0.42
CA TYR A 249 7.38 10.87 0.17
C TYR A 249 6.16 10.45 -0.66
N ILE A 250 6.41 9.96 -1.85
CA ILE A 250 5.37 9.59 -2.82
C ILE A 250 5.64 8.16 -3.26
N ASP A 251 4.61 7.31 -3.26
CA ASP A 251 4.67 6.01 -3.93
C ASP A 251 3.73 6.06 -5.13
N LEU A 252 4.17 5.47 -6.23
CA LEU A 252 3.42 5.41 -7.48
C LEU A 252 3.12 3.96 -7.81
N GLN A 253 1.90 3.68 -8.25
CA GLN A 253 1.51 2.35 -8.71
C GLN A 253 0.69 2.47 -9.99
N GLY A 254 0.95 1.60 -10.94
CA GLY A 254 0.17 1.44 -12.15
C GLY A 254 -0.24 -0.02 -12.32
N ASP A 255 -1.54 -0.27 -12.62
CA ASP A 255 -2.08 -1.61 -12.74
C ASP A 255 -2.94 -1.76 -13.99
N ILE A 256 -2.99 -2.99 -14.50
CA ILE A 256 -3.96 -3.42 -15.50
C ILE A 256 -4.73 -4.62 -14.94
N ASN A 257 -6.05 -4.49 -14.90
CA ASN A 257 -6.97 -5.58 -14.56
C ASN A 257 -7.68 -6.05 -15.83
N PHE A 258 -7.85 -7.34 -15.97
CA PHE A 258 -8.45 -7.92 -17.17
C PHE A 258 -9.15 -9.24 -16.87
N GLY A 259 -10.12 -9.59 -17.69
CA GLY A 259 -10.81 -10.88 -17.59
C GLY A 259 -12.24 -10.85 -18.07
N LYS A 260 -13.02 -11.81 -17.59
CA LYS A 260 -14.47 -11.88 -17.83
C LYS A 260 -15.20 -11.82 -16.49
N LEU A 261 -16.14 -10.91 -16.37
CA LEU A 261 -17.00 -10.74 -15.20
C LEU A 261 -18.46 -10.83 -15.65
N ILE A 262 -19.19 -11.83 -15.18
CA ILE A 262 -20.59 -12.09 -15.55
C ILE A 262 -20.83 -11.95 -17.06
N ASN A 263 -20.05 -12.69 -17.87
CA ASN A 263 -20.10 -12.69 -19.35
C ASN A 263 -19.69 -11.38 -20.04
N LYS A 264 -19.29 -10.34 -19.33
CA LYS A 264 -18.72 -9.10 -19.90
C LYS A 264 -17.20 -9.19 -19.94
N THR A 265 -16.59 -8.72 -21.03
CA THR A 265 -15.14 -8.55 -21.09
C THR A 265 -14.76 -7.26 -20.35
N LEU A 266 -13.87 -7.39 -19.37
CA LEU A 266 -13.40 -6.31 -18.52
C LEU A 266 -11.93 -6.01 -18.82
N LYS A 267 -11.60 -4.71 -18.96
CA LYS A 267 -10.23 -4.16 -18.88
C LYS A 267 -10.29 -2.89 -18.03
N GLN A 268 -9.48 -2.83 -17.00
CA GLN A 268 -9.38 -1.66 -16.14
C GLN A 268 -7.92 -1.25 -16.03
N TYR A 269 -7.65 0.04 -16.18
CA TYR A 269 -6.33 0.65 -16.03
C TYR A 269 -6.37 1.56 -14.83
N ASP A 270 -5.46 1.36 -13.89
CA ASP A 270 -5.38 2.12 -12.64
C ASP A 270 -4.06 2.85 -12.54
N ALA A 271 -4.13 4.11 -12.08
CA ALA A 271 -3.00 4.88 -11.62
C ALA A 271 -3.24 5.32 -10.18
N ARG A 272 -2.29 5.00 -9.30
CA ARG A 272 -2.38 5.29 -7.87
C ARG A 272 -1.18 6.09 -7.41
N VAL A 273 -1.43 7.08 -6.56
CA VAL A 273 -0.42 7.93 -5.92
C VAL A 273 -0.68 7.93 -4.42
N ASP A 274 0.29 7.45 -3.64
CA ASP A 274 0.27 7.51 -2.19
C ASP A 274 1.22 8.63 -1.75
N PHE A 275 0.76 9.56 -0.92
CA PHE A 275 1.56 10.68 -0.43
C PHE A 275 1.64 10.68 1.09
N TYR A 276 2.87 10.78 1.62
CA TYR A 276 3.20 10.72 3.04
C TYR A 276 3.90 12.01 3.48
N PRO A 277 3.19 13.12 3.75
CA PRO A 277 3.78 14.44 4.01
C PRO A 277 4.69 14.45 5.26
N LEU A 278 4.41 13.62 6.26
CA LEU A 278 5.21 13.46 7.46
C LEU A 278 6.23 12.30 7.36
N GLY A 279 6.26 11.59 6.23
CA GLY A 279 7.11 10.43 6.02
C GLY A 279 6.77 9.21 6.88
N ASN A 280 5.53 9.14 7.38
CA ASN A 280 5.01 8.04 8.21
C ASN A 280 3.50 7.88 8.00
N LEU A 281 2.87 6.97 8.77
CA LEU A 281 1.42 6.73 8.74
C LEU A 281 0.60 7.65 9.67
N ASN A 282 1.21 8.72 10.22
CA ASN A 282 0.45 9.67 11.03
C ASN A 282 -0.43 10.59 10.18
N LEU A 283 -0.04 10.81 8.92
CA LEU A 283 -0.82 11.49 7.90
C LEU A 283 -0.42 10.98 6.53
N TYR A 284 -1.39 10.55 5.73
CA TYR A 284 -1.18 10.11 4.35
C TYR A 284 -2.43 10.29 3.52
N THR A 285 -2.25 10.37 2.21
CA THR A 285 -3.35 10.36 1.25
C THR A 285 -3.08 9.35 0.15
N ILE A 286 -4.15 8.75 -0.37
CA ILE A 286 -4.11 7.83 -1.49
C ILE A 286 -5.10 8.33 -2.52
N SER A 287 -4.62 8.62 -3.72
CA SER A 287 -5.42 9.02 -4.88
C SER A 287 -5.34 7.94 -5.92
N ARG A 288 -6.48 7.48 -6.44
CA ARG A 288 -6.55 6.50 -7.52
C ARG A 288 -7.46 7.03 -8.64
N ALA A 289 -6.98 6.96 -9.87
CA ALA A 289 -7.74 7.19 -11.09
C ALA A 289 -7.81 5.90 -11.89
N SER A 290 -9.02 5.51 -12.30
CA SER A 290 -9.29 4.26 -13.01
C SER A 290 -10.08 4.52 -14.28
N VAL A 291 -9.69 3.85 -15.37
CA VAL A 291 -10.47 3.79 -16.61
C VAL A 291 -10.92 2.35 -16.78
N LEU A 292 -12.20 2.12 -16.59
CA LEU A 292 -12.84 0.80 -16.71
C LEU A 292 -13.52 0.68 -18.07
N ASN A 293 -13.08 -0.26 -18.91
CA ASN A 293 -13.72 -0.65 -20.15
C ASN A 293 -14.51 -1.94 -19.95
N LEU A 294 -15.82 -1.87 -20.13
CA LEU A 294 -16.74 -3.01 -20.08
C LEU A 294 -17.34 -3.23 -21.45
N SER A 295 -16.90 -4.28 -22.15
CA SER A 295 -17.43 -4.65 -23.47
C SER A 295 -17.51 -3.46 -24.44
N GLY A 296 -16.50 -2.57 -24.40
CA GLY A 296 -16.40 -1.40 -25.29
C GLY A 296 -16.90 -0.07 -24.69
N THR A 297 -17.54 -0.08 -23.53
CA THR A 297 -17.99 1.15 -22.85
C THR A 297 -16.95 1.57 -21.79
N ASN A 298 -16.50 2.82 -21.85
CA ASN A 298 -15.53 3.36 -20.89
C ASN A 298 -16.22 4.11 -19.77
N ASN A 299 -15.80 3.83 -18.53
CA ASN A 299 -16.17 4.55 -17.32
C ASN A 299 -14.91 5.10 -16.65
N PHE A 300 -14.95 6.36 -16.22
CA PHE A 300 -13.91 6.94 -15.39
C PHE A 300 -14.35 6.90 -13.92
N ILE A 301 -13.44 6.42 -13.06
CA ILE A 301 -13.67 6.33 -11.62
C ILE A 301 -12.50 7.00 -10.92
N TYR A 302 -12.79 7.83 -9.93
CA TYR A 302 -11.79 8.49 -9.10
C TYR A 302 -12.06 8.18 -7.63
N SER A 303 -11.01 7.77 -6.91
CA SER A 303 -11.06 7.47 -5.48
C SER A 303 -10.01 8.30 -4.73
N GLN A 304 -10.43 8.90 -3.62
CA GLN A 304 -9.57 9.63 -2.71
C GLN A 304 -9.72 9.09 -1.30
N LEU A 305 -8.59 8.83 -0.65
CA LEU A 305 -8.51 8.46 0.76
C LEU A 305 -7.55 9.40 1.48
N ALA A 306 -7.89 9.76 2.71
CA ALA A 306 -7.02 10.43 3.64
C ALA A 306 -6.99 9.64 4.96
N GLY A 307 -5.80 9.30 5.42
CA GLY A 307 -5.60 8.58 6.67
C GLY A 307 -4.78 9.41 7.66
N PHE A 308 -5.17 9.37 8.92
CA PHE A 308 -4.47 10.10 9.98
C PHE A 308 -4.57 9.41 11.33
N LYS A 309 -3.51 9.56 12.12
CA LYS A 309 -3.43 9.05 13.49
C LYS A 309 -4.15 10.01 14.43
N VAL A 310 -5.27 9.57 15.02
CA VAL A 310 -6.09 10.39 15.94
C VAL A 310 -5.56 10.30 17.37
N LEU A 311 -5.26 9.08 17.82
CA LEU A 311 -4.75 8.80 19.16
C LEU A 311 -3.60 7.80 19.08
N ASN A 312 -2.92 7.58 20.19
CA ASN A 312 -1.96 6.48 20.24
C ASN A 312 -2.67 5.17 19.96
N LYS A 313 -2.20 4.42 18.94
CA LYS A 313 -2.77 3.15 18.47
C LYS A 313 -4.14 3.24 17.74
N ILE A 314 -4.64 4.45 17.44
CA ILE A 314 -5.89 4.63 16.69
C ILE A 314 -5.63 5.50 15.46
N TRP A 315 -6.02 4.96 14.30
CA TRP A 315 -6.01 5.67 13.01
C TRP A 315 -7.43 5.76 12.48
N LEU A 316 -7.72 6.86 11.80
CA LEU A 316 -8.93 7.08 11.03
C LEU A 316 -8.56 7.25 9.57
N GLU A 317 -9.27 6.56 8.70
CA GLU A 317 -9.28 6.81 7.25
C GLU A 317 -10.65 7.30 6.83
N THR A 318 -10.69 8.33 6.00
CA THR A 318 -11.89 8.76 5.30
C THR A 318 -11.68 8.60 3.81
N ALA A 319 -12.67 8.06 3.11
CA ALA A 319 -12.57 7.76 1.68
C ALA A 319 -13.83 8.17 0.92
N ALA A 320 -13.64 8.56 -0.34
CA ALA A 320 -14.73 8.78 -1.28
C ALA A 320 -14.35 8.27 -2.67
N THR A 321 -15.29 7.60 -3.34
CA THR A 321 -15.15 7.11 -4.71
C THR A 321 -16.29 7.65 -5.57
N PHE A 322 -15.94 8.22 -6.71
CA PHE A 322 -16.82 8.88 -7.66
C PHE A 322 -16.79 8.15 -9.01
N GLY A 323 -17.91 8.07 -9.68
CA GLY A 323 -18.05 7.46 -10.98
C GLY A 323 -18.95 6.24 -10.96
N ASN A 324 -19.17 5.65 -12.13
CA ASN A 324 -19.96 4.41 -12.25
C ASN A 324 -19.09 3.21 -11.90
N GLN A 325 -19.32 2.64 -10.72
CA GLN A 325 -18.58 1.51 -10.17
C GLN A 325 -19.20 0.16 -10.55
N ASP A 326 -20.02 0.10 -11.62
CA ASP A 326 -20.55 -1.16 -12.16
C ASP A 326 -19.38 -2.03 -12.64
N ASP A 327 -19.23 -3.22 -12.06
CA ASP A 327 -18.14 -4.16 -12.33
C ASP A 327 -16.70 -3.62 -12.09
N TYR A 328 -16.56 -2.60 -11.24
CA TYR A 328 -15.27 -1.99 -10.85
C TYR A 328 -14.45 -2.90 -9.91
N LEU A 329 -13.14 -2.94 -10.11
CA LEU A 329 -12.19 -3.62 -9.24
C LEU A 329 -11.44 -2.61 -8.37
N ASP A 330 -11.46 -2.81 -7.05
CA ASP A 330 -10.79 -1.96 -6.07
C ASP A 330 -9.76 -2.74 -5.24
N ALA A 331 -8.87 -2.05 -4.56
CA ALA A 331 -7.85 -2.61 -3.67
C ALA A 331 -7.02 -3.73 -4.33
N ASP A 332 -6.42 -3.44 -5.50
CA ASP A 332 -5.64 -4.40 -6.31
C ASP A 332 -6.47 -5.63 -6.74
N GLY A 333 -7.76 -5.42 -7.01
CA GLY A 333 -8.69 -6.47 -7.44
C GLY A 333 -9.25 -7.34 -6.32
N LEU A 334 -9.02 -7.00 -5.04
CA LEU A 334 -9.57 -7.74 -3.89
C LEU A 334 -11.09 -7.57 -3.78
N TYR A 335 -11.61 -6.37 -4.06
CA TYR A 335 -13.04 -6.09 -4.04
C TYR A 335 -13.55 -5.90 -5.46
N VAL A 336 -14.62 -6.65 -5.81
CA VAL A 336 -15.29 -6.57 -7.10
C VAL A 336 -16.70 -6.04 -6.89
N TYR A 337 -17.03 -4.94 -7.57
CA TYR A 337 -18.35 -4.28 -7.49
C TYR A 337 -19.33 -4.85 -8.52
N ASN A 338 -19.50 -6.17 -8.50
CA ASN A 338 -20.40 -6.92 -9.42
C ASN A 338 -21.83 -7.07 -8.88
N ALA A 339 -22.23 -6.20 -7.95
CA ALA A 339 -23.60 -6.19 -7.43
C ALA A 339 -24.61 -5.91 -8.55
N ILE A 340 -25.81 -6.48 -8.42
CA ILE A 340 -26.90 -6.31 -9.40
C ILE A 340 -27.19 -4.82 -9.65
N ASP A 341 -27.14 -3.99 -8.63
CA ASP A 341 -27.38 -2.55 -8.73
C ASP A 341 -26.05 -1.78 -8.69
N PRO A 342 -25.76 -0.99 -9.74
CA PRO A 342 -24.51 -0.25 -9.83
C PRO A 342 -24.42 0.85 -8.77
N THR A 343 -23.23 0.98 -8.16
CA THR A 343 -22.88 2.07 -7.26
C THR A 343 -22.36 3.26 -8.08
N LYS A 344 -22.88 4.46 -7.82
CA LYS A 344 -22.48 5.71 -8.51
C LYS A 344 -21.59 6.61 -7.65
N PHE A 345 -21.68 6.45 -6.35
CA PHE A 345 -20.92 7.19 -5.36
C PHE A 345 -20.81 6.34 -4.10
N LYS A 346 -19.64 6.33 -3.51
CA LYS A 346 -19.36 5.68 -2.24
C LYS A 346 -18.51 6.60 -1.39
N CYS A 347 -18.84 6.76 -0.11
CA CYS A 347 -17.96 7.42 0.87
C CYS A 347 -18.10 6.75 2.23
N GLY A 348 -17.09 6.91 3.06
CA GLY A 348 -17.12 6.31 4.39
C GLY A 348 -15.83 6.50 5.18
N GLU A 349 -15.82 5.87 6.32
CA GLU A 349 -14.75 5.95 7.31
C GLU A 349 -14.35 4.57 7.80
N SER A 350 -13.07 4.42 8.11
CA SER A 350 -12.48 3.23 8.70
C SER A 350 -11.68 3.61 9.94
N VAL A 351 -12.00 3.01 11.06
CA VAL A 351 -11.25 3.16 12.31
C VAL A 351 -10.39 1.93 12.51
N PHE A 352 -9.11 2.12 12.75
CA PHE A 352 -8.15 1.06 13.06
C PHE A 352 -7.66 1.22 14.48
N TYR A 353 -7.67 0.13 15.22
CA TYR A 353 -7.14 0.07 16.58
C TYR A 353 -6.09 -1.02 16.71
N GLN A 354 -4.85 -0.63 17.06
CA GLN A 354 -3.75 -1.55 17.30
C GLN A 354 -3.84 -2.12 18.71
N LEU A 355 -4.29 -3.36 18.83
CA LEU A 355 -4.37 -4.09 20.09
C LEU A 355 -3.09 -4.92 20.31
N GLY A 356 -2.26 -4.46 21.23
CA GLY A 356 -0.94 -5.08 21.45
C GLY A 356 -0.02 -4.95 20.23
N ASN A 357 0.85 -5.93 20.04
CA ASN A 357 1.85 -5.93 18.97
C ASN A 357 1.38 -6.69 17.71
N HIS A 358 0.39 -7.57 17.86
CA HIS A 358 0.00 -8.52 16.82
C HIS A 358 -1.38 -8.24 16.24
N ALA A 359 -2.36 -7.77 17.02
CA ALA A 359 -3.72 -7.62 16.53
C ALA A 359 -4.03 -6.18 16.08
N LEU A 360 -4.60 -6.05 14.89
CA LEU A 360 -5.19 -4.82 14.36
C LEU A 360 -6.67 -5.06 14.16
N LEU A 361 -7.50 -4.31 14.89
CA LEU A 361 -8.95 -4.29 14.70
C LEU A 361 -9.31 -3.18 13.74
N ASN A 362 -10.28 -3.40 12.87
CA ASN A 362 -10.84 -2.37 12.01
C ASN A 362 -12.36 -2.41 12.02
N LEU A 363 -12.95 -1.22 12.06
CA LEU A 363 -14.38 -0.98 11.89
C LEU A 363 -14.57 -0.03 10.72
N ASN A 364 -15.31 -0.46 9.70
CA ASN A 364 -15.56 0.33 8.52
C ASN A 364 -17.05 0.63 8.41
N TYR A 365 -17.38 1.88 8.07
CA TYR A 365 -18.71 2.32 7.69
C TYR A 365 -18.66 2.97 6.33
N PHE A 366 -19.50 2.52 5.40
CA PHE A 366 -19.61 3.11 4.07
C PHE A 366 -21.07 3.38 3.70
N TYR A 367 -21.27 4.52 3.09
CA TYR A 367 -22.51 4.95 2.46
C TYR A 367 -22.36 4.88 0.94
N GLU A 368 -23.31 4.26 0.25
CA GLU A 368 -23.32 4.08 -1.19
C GLU A 368 -24.62 4.63 -1.80
N LYS A 369 -24.50 5.33 -2.93
CA LYS A 369 -25.65 5.69 -3.79
C LYS A 369 -25.74 4.68 -4.91
N LYS A 370 -26.87 3.98 -4.98
CA LYS A 370 -27.13 2.91 -5.93
C LYS A 370 -28.35 3.24 -6.81
N THR A 371 -28.47 2.49 -7.90
CA THR A 371 -29.63 2.59 -8.80
C THR A 371 -30.17 1.20 -9.02
N ASP A 372 -31.41 0.94 -8.65
CA ASP A 372 -32.13 -0.29 -8.96
C ASP A 372 -32.26 -0.42 -10.48
N ILE A 373 -31.65 -1.47 -11.06
CA ILE A 373 -31.63 -1.64 -12.52
C ILE A 373 -32.99 -2.05 -13.11
N TYR A 374 -33.91 -2.57 -12.28
CA TYR A 374 -35.23 -3.00 -12.76
C TYR A 374 -36.25 -1.88 -12.77
N ARG A 375 -36.15 -0.95 -11.82
CA ARG A 375 -37.07 0.18 -11.67
C ARG A 375 -36.48 1.55 -12.05
N ALA A 376 -35.15 1.61 -12.26
CA ALA A 376 -34.43 2.86 -12.46
C ALA A 376 -34.56 3.86 -11.27
N VAL A 377 -34.88 3.35 -10.06
CA VAL A 377 -35.04 4.13 -8.85
C VAL A 377 -33.71 4.23 -8.11
N LYS A 378 -33.37 5.43 -7.67
CA LYS A 378 -32.19 5.66 -6.82
C LYS A 378 -32.49 5.28 -5.39
N TYR A 379 -31.55 4.62 -4.73
CA TYR A 379 -31.62 4.29 -3.32
C TYR A 379 -30.22 4.38 -2.66
N ASN A 380 -30.18 4.30 -1.35
CA ASN A 380 -28.95 4.33 -0.58
C ASN A 380 -28.72 3.00 0.10
N GLN A 381 -27.45 2.64 0.28
CA GLN A 381 -27.04 1.46 1.04
C GLN A 381 -25.97 1.88 2.05
N ASN A 382 -26.15 1.49 3.31
CA ASN A 382 -25.12 1.58 4.32
C ASN A 382 -24.45 0.22 4.48
N SER A 383 -23.14 0.22 4.75
CA SER A 383 -22.39 -1.01 5.00
C SER A 383 -21.56 -0.84 6.25
N VAL A 384 -21.59 -1.84 7.11
CA VAL A 384 -20.75 -1.92 8.31
C VAL A 384 -19.91 -3.18 8.21
N THR A 385 -18.60 -3.06 8.42
CA THR A 385 -17.67 -4.19 8.40
C THR A 385 -16.78 -4.14 9.63
N LEU A 386 -16.68 -5.27 10.32
CA LEU A 386 -15.74 -5.49 11.41
C LEU A 386 -14.65 -6.46 10.92
N GLY A 387 -13.41 -6.12 11.17
CA GLY A 387 -12.29 -6.97 10.82
C GLY A 387 -11.25 -7.08 11.91
N ILE A 388 -10.50 -8.16 11.87
CA ILE A 388 -9.32 -8.39 12.69
C ILE A 388 -8.20 -8.92 11.79
N THR A 389 -7.01 -8.32 11.94
CA THR A 389 -5.77 -8.82 11.34
C THR A 389 -4.81 -9.20 12.43
N TRP A 390 -4.39 -10.46 12.45
CA TRP A 390 -3.34 -10.95 13.33
C TRP A 390 -2.02 -10.99 12.57
N LYS A 391 -1.00 -10.28 13.05
CA LYS A 391 0.36 -10.22 12.47
C LYS A 391 1.31 -11.11 13.26
N PHE A 392 2.14 -11.88 12.55
CA PHE A 392 3.14 -12.80 13.11
C PHE A 392 4.52 -12.17 13.19
#